data_ef951837a726f00c746e1050d31234cd
#
_entry.id   ef951837a726f00c746e1050d31234cd
#
_cell.length_a   1.000
_cell.length_b   1.000
_cell.length_c   1.000
_cell.angle_alpha   90.00
_cell.angle_beta   90.00
_cell.angle_gamma   90.00
#
_symmetry.space_group_name_H-M   'P 1'
#
loop_
_entity.id
_entity.type
_entity.pdbx_description
1 polymer ?
#
loop_
_entity_poly.entity_id
_entity_poly.type
_entity_poly.pdbx_seq_one_letter_code
_entity_poly.pdbx_strand_id
1 'polypeptide(L)'
;MAEVYVGLGTNLGDKEQNLRDAVQKIEEQIGKVVSLSAFYVTAPWGFASENSFLNAAACVDTDLSPLEVLRETQLIERELGRTKKSVDGVYSDRLIDIDLL
;
A
#
# COMPACT_ATOMS: atom_id res chain seq x y z
N MET A 1 8.61 -19.79 7.58
CA MET A 1 8.64 -18.33 7.66
C MET A 1 9.50 -17.79 6.56
N ALA A 2 8.96 -16.86 5.82
CA ALA A 2 9.69 -16.25 4.74
C ALA A 2 9.51 -14.74 4.81
N GLU A 3 10.51 -14.03 4.29
CA GLU A 3 10.42 -12.58 4.19
C GLU A 3 9.95 -12.19 2.82
N VAL A 4 8.99 -11.28 2.77
CA VAL A 4 8.55 -10.71 1.53
C VAL A 4 8.70 -9.19 1.61
N TYR A 5 8.96 -8.58 0.47
CA TYR A 5 9.10 -7.14 0.38
C TYR A 5 7.89 -6.58 -0.33
N VAL A 6 7.31 -5.54 0.25
CA VAL A 6 6.15 -4.89 -0.34
C VAL A 6 6.42 -3.40 -0.48
N GLY A 7 5.94 -2.86 -1.58
CA GLY A 7 5.97 -1.43 -1.80
C GLY A 7 4.58 -0.86 -1.56
N LEU A 8 4.51 0.27 -0.87
CA LEU A 8 3.27 0.95 -0.55
C LEU A 8 3.26 2.33 -1.17
N GLY A 9 2.12 2.76 -1.66
CA GLY A 9 2.01 4.09 -2.23
C GLY A 9 0.60 4.63 -2.09
N THR A 10 0.50 5.92 -1.93
CA THR A 10 -0.78 6.60 -1.83
C THR A 10 -0.63 8.03 -2.34
N ASN A 11 -1.65 8.54 -3.03
CA ASN A 11 -1.62 9.92 -3.48
C ASN A 11 -2.93 10.66 -3.22
N LEU A 12 -3.76 10.16 -2.33
CA LEU A 12 -5.02 10.80 -1.97
C LEU A 12 -5.16 10.96 -0.47
N GLY A 13 -5.81 12.03 -0.07
CA GLY A 13 -6.20 12.25 1.31
C GLY A 13 -5.02 12.42 2.26
N ASP A 14 -5.16 11.89 3.44
CA ASP A 14 -4.10 11.91 4.44
C ASP A 14 -3.13 10.78 4.13
N LYS A 15 -2.13 11.10 3.32
CA LYS A 15 -1.23 10.09 2.77
C LYS A 15 -0.44 9.39 3.85
N GLU A 16 0.05 10.13 4.83
CA GLU A 16 0.81 9.51 5.90
C GLU A 16 -0.04 8.53 6.69
N GLN A 17 -1.26 8.93 7.02
CA GLN A 17 -2.16 8.05 7.75
C GLN A 17 -2.52 6.82 6.90
N ASN A 18 -2.71 7.01 5.61
CA ASN A 18 -3.01 5.88 4.71
C ASN A 18 -1.90 4.84 4.74
N LEU A 19 -0.64 5.30 4.72
CA LEU A 19 0.48 4.36 4.80
C LEU A 19 0.54 3.67 6.15
N ARG A 20 0.28 4.40 7.22
CA ARG A 20 0.27 3.80 8.57
C ARG A 20 -0.83 2.78 8.71
N ASP A 21 -2.01 3.08 8.18
CA ASP A 21 -3.12 2.14 8.21
C ASP A 21 -2.78 0.87 7.43
N ALA A 22 -2.12 1.03 6.27
CA ALA A 22 -1.73 -0.12 5.47
C ALA A 22 -0.72 -0.99 6.21
N VAL A 23 0.26 -0.38 6.86
CA VAL A 23 1.26 -1.12 7.64
C VAL A 23 0.57 -1.89 8.76
N GLN A 24 -0.37 -1.25 9.45
CA GLN A 24 -1.09 -1.92 10.52
C GLN A 24 -1.87 -3.13 10.02
N LYS A 25 -2.55 -2.97 8.89
CA LYS A 25 -3.29 -4.08 8.29
C LYS A 25 -2.37 -5.22 7.88
N ILE A 26 -1.21 -4.88 7.33
CA ILE A 26 -0.22 -5.90 6.98
C ILE A 26 0.19 -6.68 8.21
N GLU A 27 0.44 -5.99 9.32
CA GLU A 27 0.80 -6.67 10.56
C GLU A 27 -0.29 -7.59 11.06
N GLU A 28 -1.54 -7.20 10.88
CA GLU A 28 -2.66 -7.99 11.36
C GLU A 28 -2.99 -9.17 10.45
N GLN A 29 -2.80 -9.02 9.14
CA GLN A 29 -3.34 -9.98 8.19
C GLN A 29 -2.28 -10.79 7.45
N ILE A 30 -1.06 -10.31 7.37
CA ILE A 30 -0.03 -10.98 6.58
C ILE A 30 1.08 -11.53 7.46
N GLY A 31 1.67 -10.69 8.30
CA GLY A 31 2.77 -11.11 9.13
C GLY A 31 3.44 -9.93 9.78
N LYS A 32 4.57 -10.21 10.43
CA LYS A 32 5.26 -9.18 11.19
C LYS A 32 6.08 -8.29 10.28
N VAL A 33 5.87 -6.99 10.38
CA VAL A 33 6.70 -6.02 9.67
C VAL A 33 8.02 -5.90 10.43
N VAL A 34 9.08 -6.47 9.86
CA VAL A 34 10.37 -6.49 10.52
C VAL A 34 11.22 -5.28 10.15
N SER A 35 10.87 -4.60 9.08
CA SER A 35 11.61 -3.42 8.63
C SER A 35 10.68 -2.55 7.81
N LEU A 36 10.78 -1.26 8.01
CA LEU A 36 9.95 -0.29 7.29
C LEU A 36 10.83 0.88 6.90
N SER A 37 10.81 1.24 5.62
CA SER A 37 11.60 2.37 5.15
C SER A 37 11.03 3.69 5.66
N ALA A 38 11.80 4.75 5.54
CA ALA A 38 11.25 6.08 5.71
C ALA A 38 10.23 6.32 4.58
N PHE A 39 9.27 7.17 4.85
CA PHE A 39 8.32 7.56 3.81
C PHE A 39 9.00 8.54 2.87
N TYR A 40 8.75 8.39 1.57
CA TYR A 40 9.38 9.27 0.59
C TYR A 40 8.39 9.64 -0.51
N VAL A 41 8.60 10.80 -1.08
CA VAL A 41 7.67 11.38 -2.04
C VAL A 41 8.19 11.16 -3.45
N THR A 42 7.31 10.78 -4.36
CA THR A 42 7.64 10.72 -5.77
C THR A 42 6.63 11.52 -6.56
N ALA A 43 7.12 12.18 -7.61
CA ALA A 43 6.25 12.94 -8.48
C ALA A 43 5.59 12.00 -9.49
N PRO A 44 4.39 12.33 -9.96
CA PRO A 44 3.76 11.55 -11.01
C PRO A 44 4.61 11.58 -12.27
N TRP A 45 4.62 10.46 -12.95
CA TRP A 45 5.46 10.30 -14.13
C TRP A 45 4.83 10.96 -15.34
N GLY A 46 5.60 11.79 -16.02
CA GLY A 46 5.25 12.22 -17.36
C GLY A 46 4.16 13.26 -17.48
N PHE A 47 3.61 13.75 -16.39
CA PHE A 47 2.61 14.80 -16.48
C PHE A 47 2.53 15.56 -15.17
N ALA A 48 2.00 16.74 -15.26
CA ALA A 48 1.82 17.55 -14.07
C ALA A 48 0.59 17.06 -13.34
N SER A 49 0.79 16.69 -12.11
CA SER A 49 -0.32 16.36 -11.23
C SER A 49 -0.04 17.01 -9.90
N GLU A 50 -1.08 17.47 -9.27
CA GLU A 50 -0.94 18.05 -7.95
C GLU A 50 -0.77 16.99 -6.88
N ASN A 51 -1.04 15.73 -7.23
CA ASN A 51 -1.03 14.65 -6.25
C ASN A 51 0.23 13.81 -6.41
N SER A 52 1.28 14.20 -5.72
CA SER A 52 2.44 13.34 -5.66
C SER A 52 2.15 12.16 -4.75
N PHE A 53 2.89 11.07 -4.98
CA PHE A 53 2.76 9.86 -4.17
C PHE A 53 3.65 9.96 -2.94
N LEU A 54 3.13 9.46 -1.84
CA LEU A 54 3.94 9.15 -0.67
C LEU A 54 4.13 7.66 -0.66
N ASN A 55 5.36 7.21 -0.50
CA ASN A 55 5.72 5.81 -0.67
C ASN A 55 6.49 5.29 0.53
N ALA A 56 6.47 3.96 0.68
CA ALA A 56 7.28 3.26 1.66
C ALA A 56 7.54 1.85 1.16
N ALA A 57 8.57 1.22 1.69
CA ALA A 57 8.84 -0.18 1.45
C ALA A 57 8.93 -0.89 2.78
N ALA A 58 8.41 -2.09 2.84
CA ALA A 58 8.41 -2.86 4.08
C ALA A 58 8.89 -4.28 3.82
N CYS A 59 9.56 -4.84 4.80
CA CYS A 59 9.92 -6.25 4.80
C CYS A 59 9.03 -6.94 5.82
N VAL A 60 8.35 -7.98 5.40
CA VAL A 60 7.34 -8.66 6.22
C VAL A 60 7.71 -10.12 6.37
N ASP A 61 7.75 -10.59 7.61
CA ASP A 61 7.99 -11.99 7.90
C ASP A 61 6.64 -12.68 7.99
N THR A 62 6.39 -13.65 7.12
CA THR A 62 5.08 -14.25 7.01
C THR A 62 5.17 -15.75 6.82
N ASP A 63 4.16 -16.46 7.29
CA ASP A 63 3.99 -17.89 7.03
C ASP A 63 3.09 -18.15 5.82
N LEU A 64 2.54 -17.11 5.23
CA LEU A 64 1.66 -17.25 4.08
C LEU A 64 2.46 -17.57 2.82
N SER A 65 1.83 -18.29 1.90
CA SER A 65 2.43 -18.50 0.59
C SER A 65 2.40 -17.19 -0.21
N PRO A 66 3.22 -17.09 -1.28
CA PRO A 66 3.19 -15.88 -2.09
C PRO A 66 1.81 -15.56 -2.64
N LEU A 67 1.05 -16.56 -3.02
CA LEU A 67 -0.30 -16.33 -3.54
C LEU A 67 -1.23 -15.81 -2.44
N GLU A 68 -1.09 -16.34 -1.23
CA GLU A 68 -1.87 -15.85 -0.10
C GLU A 68 -1.50 -14.42 0.25
N VAL A 69 -0.22 -14.09 0.20
CA VAL A 69 0.22 -12.72 0.43
C VAL A 69 -0.42 -11.78 -0.60
N LEU A 70 -0.41 -12.18 -1.87
CA LEU A 70 -1.01 -11.37 -2.91
C LEU A 70 -2.49 -11.14 -2.64
N ARG A 71 -3.21 -12.18 -2.25
CA ARG A 71 -4.63 -12.06 -1.94
C ARG A 71 -4.87 -11.11 -0.77
N GLU A 72 -4.04 -11.21 0.26
CA GLU A 72 -4.22 -10.34 1.42
C GLU A 72 -3.90 -8.90 1.08
N THR A 73 -2.89 -8.64 0.26
CA THR A 73 -2.60 -7.27 -0.13
C THR A 73 -3.76 -6.67 -0.93
N GLN A 74 -4.37 -7.45 -1.80
CA GLN A 74 -5.52 -6.98 -2.55
C GLN A 74 -6.73 -6.73 -1.65
N LEU A 75 -6.91 -7.57 -0.64
CA LEU A 75 -7.98 -7.38 0.31
C LEU A 75 -7.76 -6.10 1.13
N ILE A 76 -6.54 -5.87 1.55
CA ILE A 76 -6.19 -4.66 2.29
C ILE A 76 -6.46 -3.41 1.44
N GLU A 77 -6.06 -3.46 0.17
CA GLU A 77 -6.34 -2.35 -0.73
C GLU A 77 -7.83 -2.06 -0.81
N ARG A 78 -8.64 -3.10 -0.88
CA ARG A 78 -10.08 -2.95 -0.90
C ARG A 78 -10.63 -2.40 0.39
N GLU A 79 -10.14 -2.92 1.50
CA GLU A 79 -10.64 -2.47 2.80
C GLU A 79 -10.34 -1.01 3.05
N LEU A 80 -9.13 -0.58 2.72
CA LEU A 80 -8.76 0.81 2.93
C LEU A 80 -9.37 1.74 1.89
N GLY A 81 -9.61 1.24 0.69
CA GLY A 81 -10.23 2.04 -0.36
C GLY A 81 -11.72 2.15 -0.28
N ARG A 82 -12.36 1.35 0.57
CA ARG A 82 -13.82 1.31 0.64
C ARG A 82 -14.45 2.58 1.15
N THR A 83 -13.73 3.32 1.93
CA THR A 83 -14.27 4.54 2.47
C THR A 83 -14.54 5.57 1.41
N LYS A 84 -13.99 5.38 0.22
CA LYS A 84 -14.26 6.26 -0.91
C LYS A 84 -14.82 5.47 -2.04
N LYS A 85 -15.98 5.89 -2.51
CA LYS A 85 -16.55 5.29 -3.68
C LYS A 85 -15.76 5.70 -4.89
N SER A 86 -15.35 4.72 -5.66
CA SER A 86 -14.81 5.05 -6.93
C SER A 86 -15.98 5.42 -7.81
N VAL A 87 -15.86 6.50 -8.49
CA VAL A 87 -16.92 7.03 -9.30
C VAL A 87 -16.57 6.76 -10.73
N ASP A 88 -17.45 6.03 -11.40
CA ASP A 88 -17.38 5.89 -12.83
C ASP A 88 -16.14 5.25 -13.38
N GLY A 89 -15.49 4.43 -12.64
CA GLY A 89 -14.34 3.75 -13.14
C GLY A 89 -13.21 4.65 -13.54
N VAL A 90 -13.30 5.90 -13.28
CA VAL A 90 -12.18 6.78 -13.47
C VAL A 90 -11.22 6.52 -12.34
N TYR A 91 -9.98 6.19 -12.74
CA TYR A 91 -9.01 5.94 -11.76
C TYR A 91 -7.89 6.83 -12.04
N SER A 92 -6.97 6.84 -11.31
CA SER A 92 -5.74 7.51 -11.43
C SER A 92 -5.19 7.77 -10.07
N ASP A 93 -5.99 8.32 -9.17
CA ASP A 93 -5.54 8.54 -7.81
C ASP A 93 -5.96 7.38 -6.95
N ARG A 94 -5.05 6.90 -6.10
CA ARG A 94 -5.32 5.73 -5.29
C ARG A 94 -5.11 6.04 -3.83
N LEU A 95 -6.06 5.55 -3.02
CA LEU A 95 -5.94 5.70 -1.59
C LEU A 95 -4.76 4.89 -1.08
N ILE A 96 -4.59 3.69 -1.60
CA ILE A 96 -3.45 2.85 -1.23
C ILE A 96 -3.16 1.88 -2.36
N ASP A 97 -1.90 1.68 -2.64
CA ASP A 97 -1.42 0.72 -3.62
C ASP A 97 -0.35 -0.13 -2.94
N ILE A 98 -0.47 -1.44 -3.03
CA ILE A 98 0.45 -2.37 -2.38
C ILE A 98 0.98 -3.34 -3.42
N ASP A 99 2.27 -3.28 -3.67
CA ASP A 99 2.92 -4.13 -4.66
C ASP A 99 3.89 -5.08 -4.00
N LEU A 100 3.90 -6.31 -4.47
CA LEU A 100 4.96 -7.24 -4.08
C LEU A 100 6.20 -6.93 -4.89
N LEU A 101 7.31 -6.84 -4.21
CA LEU A 101 8.57 -6.50 -4.84
C LEU A 101 9.43 -7.74 -5.10
#